data_250273205b875389761468215f09afa2
#
_entry.id   250273205b875389761468215f09afa2
#
_cell.length_a   1.000
_cell.length_b   1.000
_cell.length_c   1.000
_cell.angle_alpha   90.00
_cell.angle_beta   90.00
_cell.angle_gamma   90.00
#
_symmetry.space_group_name_H-M   'P 1'
#
loop_
_entity.id
_entity.type
_entity.pdbx_description
1 polymer ?
#
loop_
_entity_poly.entity_id
_entity_poly.type
_entity_poly.pdbx_seq_one_letter_code
_entity_poly.pdbx_strand_id
1 'polypeptide(L)'
;MNYKDFQNRVDHGMQMFDAGNIQAALEIFTALVNSDISDIDKSSMCLNIAVVYDKLGNVQQSLEWYARAIQYEKPHCRFEAQEYLATYLKQIDRPREALKILDSLMASTHLSEADKVRVRENIEQLKVEINKPVYRRPGA
;
A
#
# COMPACT_ATOMS: atom_id res chain seq x y z
N MET A 1 -19.43 14.35 -5.90
CA MET A 1 -18.23 15.21 -6.14
C MET A 1 -17.78 14.99 -7.57
N ASN A 2 -17.55 16.05 -8.33
CA ASN A 2 -17.01 15.88 -9.67
C ASN A 2 -15.51 15.60 -9.65
N TYR A 3 -14.98 15.10 -10.76
CA TYR A 3 -13.58 14.69 -10.86
C TYR A 3 -12.61 15.84 -10.60
N LYS A 4 -12.93 17.04 -11.09
CA LYS A 4 -12.07 18.21 -10.91
C LYS A 4 -11.95 18.61 -9.43
N ASP A 5 -13.06 18.62 -8.70
CA ASP A 5 -13.06 18.92 -7.27
C ASP A 5 -12.27 17.87 -6.49
N PHE A 6 -12.47 16.60 -6.82
CA PHE A 6 -11.70 15.51 -6.25
C PHE A 6 -10.20 15.71 -6.45
N GLN A 7 -9.78 15.95 -7.71
CA GLN A 7 -8.38 16.15 -8.03
C GLN A 7 -7.78 17.35 -7.31
N ASN A 8 -8.51 18.46 -7.22
CA ASN A 8 -8.05 19.64 -6.50
C ASN A 8 -7.83 19.37 -5.00
N ARG A 9 -8.71 18.57 -4.40
CA ARG A 9 -8.56 18.21 -2.99
C ARG A 9 -7.40 17.25 -2.76
N VAL A 10 -7.20 16.29 -3.66
CA VAL A 10 -6.03 15.40 -3.62
C VAL A 10 -4.75 16.21 -3.70
N ASP A 11 -4.67 17.13 -4.66
CA ASP A 11 -3.50 18.00 -4.82
C ASP A 11 -3.23 18.84 -3.56
N HIS A 12 -4.28 19.35 -2.94
CA HIS A 12 -4.15 20.11 -1.69
C HIS A 12 -3.62 19.21 -0.56
N GLY A 13 -4.13 17.99 -0.44
CA GLY A 13 -3.63 17.02 0.55
C GLY A 13 -2.14 16.70 0.34
N MET A 14 -1.74 16.50 -0.92
CA MET A 14 -0.34 16.26 -1.27
C MET A 14 0.55 17.45 -0.94
N GLN A 15 0.08 18.67 -1.23
CA GLN A 15 0.80 19.91 -0.88
C GLN A 15 1.00 20.02 0.63
N MET A 16 -0.02 19.70 1.42
CA MET A 16 0.08 19.72 2.88
C MET A 16 1.12 18.70 3.37
N PHE A 17 1.09 17.50 2.81
CA PHE A 17 2.07 16.45 3.12
C PHE A 17 3.50 16.91 2.80
N ASP A 18 3.71 17.43 1.60
CA ASP A 18 5.04 17.86 1.14
C ASP A 18 5.56 19.05 1.96
N ALA A 19 4.67 19.92 2.43
CA ALA A 19 5.03 21.03 3.31
C ALA A 19 5.29 20.62 4.76
N GLY A 20 5.13 19.34 5.10
CA GLY A 20 5.29 18.83 6.46
C GLY A 20 4.07 19.02 7.34
N ASN A 21 2.94 19.51 6.79
CA ASN A 21 1.69 19.68 7.53
C ASN A 21 0.90 18.37 7.51
N ILE A 22 1.39 17.40 8.28
CA ILE A 22 0.93 16.01 8.24
C ILE A 22 -0.53 15.88 8.70
N GLN A 23 -0.90 16.59 9.77
CA GLN A 23 -2.27 16.52 10.30
C GLN A 23 -3.28 17.04 9.28
N ALA A 24 -2.99 18.13 8.59
CA ALA A 24 -3.86 18.67 7.55
C ALA A 24 -4.00 17.68 6.38
N ALA A 25 -2.91 17.03 5.97
CA ALA A 25 -2.96 16.00 4.93
C ALA A 25 -3.87 14.83 5.33
N LEU A 26 -3.72 14.33 6.56
CA LEU A 26 -4.59 13.26 7.08
C LEU A 26 -6.06 13.65 7.08
N GLU A 27 -6.39 14.85 7.51
CA GLU A 27 -7.76 15.34 7.52
C GLU A 27 -8.36 15.40 6.12
N ILE A 28 -7.59 15.90 5.16
CA ILE A 28 -8.04 16.01 3.75
C ILE A 28 -8.27 14.62 3.17
N PHE A 29 -7.32 13.70 3.28
CA PHE A 29 -7.46 12.36 2.72
C PHE A 29 -8.56 11.56 3.41
N THR A 30 -8.70 11.66 4.72
CA THR A 30 -9.76 10.98 5.46
C THR A 30 -11.14 11.50 5.06
N ALA A 31 -11.29 12.82 4.90
CA ALA A 31 -12.54 13.40 4.41
C ALA A 31 -12.90 12.89 3.01
N LEU A 32 -11.90 12.71 2.14
CA LEU A 32 -12.12 12.17 0.80
C LEU A 32 -12.58 10.71 0.82
N VAL A 33 -11.99 9.87 1.68
CA VAL A 33 -12.45 8.48 1.85
C VAL A 33 -13.92 8.43 2.24
N ASN A 34 -14.36 9.36 3.07
CA ASN A 34 -15.74 9.43 3.58
C ASN A 34 -16.69 10.18 2.66
N SER A 35 -16.24 10.64 1.50
CA SER A 35 -17.04 11.38 0.54
C SER A 35 -17.66 10.45 -0.52
N ASP A 36 -18.48 11.05 -1.39
CA ASP A 36 -19.12 10.33 -2.51
C ASP A 36 -18.17 10.24 -3.70
N ILE A 37 -17.21 9.33 -3.61
CA ILE A 37 -16.25 9.00 -4.67
C ILE A 37 -16.27 7.49 -4.93
N SER A 38 -15.67 7.06 -6.04
CA SER A 38 -15.63 5.63 -6.39
C SER A 38 -14.81 4.83 -5.39
N ASP A 39 -15.04 3.52 -5.33
CA ASP A 39 -14.26 2.60 -4.50
C ASP A 39 -12.77 2.64 -4.85
N ILE A 40 -12.45 2.76 -6.14
CA ILE A 40 -11.06 2.82 -6.61
C ILE A 40 -10.40 4.12 -6.11
N ASP A 41 -11.11 5.23 -6.13
CA ASP A 41 -10.60 6.49 -5.59
C ASP A 41 -10.46 6.42 -4.07
N LYS A 42 -11.41 5.78 -3.38
CA LYS A 42 -11.30 5.54 -1.94
C LYS A 42 -10.07 4.69 -1.60
N SER A 43 -9.81 3.64 -2.38
CA SER A 43 -8.61 2.83 -2.23
C SER A 43 -7.35 3.68 -2.35
N SER A 44 -7.28 4.54 -3.37
CA SER A 44 -6.13 5.43 -3.58
C SER A 44 -5.91 6.35 -2.38
N MET A 45 -6.98 6.90 -1.80
CA MET A 45 -6.87 7.75 -0.62
C MET A 45 -6.42 6.97 0.61
N CYS A 46 -6.89 5.74 0.78
CA CYS A 46 -6.42 4.85 1.84
C CYS A 46 -4.92 4.57 1.72
N LEU A 47 -4.41 4.37 0.50
CA LEU A 47 -2.98 4.20 0.26
C LEU A 47 -2.20 5.46 0.64
N ASN A 48 -2.70 6.64 0.29
CA ASN A 48 -2.08 7.91 0.68
C ASN A 48 -2.01 8.03 2.21
N ILE A 49 -3.08 7.69 2.91
CA ILE A 49 -3.12 7.74 4.38
C ILE A 49 -2.11 6.75 4.98
N ALA A 50 -2.02 5.53 4.42
CA ALA A 50 -1.04 4.55 4.87
C ALA A 50 0.40 5.08 4.76
N VAL A 51 0.72 5.76 3.66
CA VAL A 51 2.03 6.39 3.44
C VAL A 51 2.28 7.50 4.46
N VAL A 52 1.26 8.31 4.78
CA VAL A 52 1.39 9.37 5.79
C VAL A 52 1.73 8.76 7.15
N TYR A 53 1.04 7.70 7.55
CA TYR A 53 1.34 7.01 8.81
C TYR A 53 2.71 6.33 8.81
N ASP A 54 3.15 5.81 7.67
CA ASP A 54 4.52 5.31 7.53
C ASP A 54 5.54 6.41 7.84
N LYS A 55 5.33 7.59 7.28
CA LYS A 55 6.17 8.76 7.56
C LYS A 55 6.19 9.12 9.05
N LEU A 56 5.08 8.94 9.74
CA LEU A 56 4.98 9.16 11.19
C LEU A 56 5.57 8.01 12.03
N GLY A 57 6.01 6.93 11.39
CA GLY A 57 6.51 5.75 12.09
C GLY A 57 5.42 4.91 12.74
N ASN A 58 4.15 5.12 12.38
CA ASN A 58 3.02 4.38 12.95
C ASN A 58 2.67 3.17 12.07
N VAL A 59 3.37 2.06 12.29
CA VAL A 59 3.22 0.83 11.51
C VAL A 59 1.80 0.27 11.61
N GLN A 60 1.21 0.27 12.78
CA GLN A 60 -0.13 -0.30 12.99
C GLN A 60 -1.17 0.43 12.15
N GLN A 61 -1.16 1.75 12.16
CA GLN A 61 -2.09 2.55 11.37
C GLN A 61 -1.84 2.37 9.87
N SER A 62 -0.59 2.33 9.43
CA SER A 62 -0.26 2.03 8.03
C SER A 62 -0.88 0.72 7.58
N LEU A 63 -0.71 -0.35 8.36
CA LEU A 63 -1.25 -1.67 8.02
C LEU A 63 -2.78 -1.66 7.95
N GLU A 64 -3.45 -0.96 8.87
CA GLU A 64 -4.90 -0.84 8.87
C GLU A 64 -5.42 -0.14 7.61
N TRP A 65 -4.75 0.92 7.17
CA TRP A 65 -5.18 1.66 5.98
C TRP A 65 -4.87 0.89 4.69
N TYR A 66 -3.77 0.14 4.62
CA TYR A 66 -3.54 -0.80 3.52
C TYR A 66 -4.67 -1.85 3.45
N ALA A 67 -5.09 -2.38 4.60
CA ALA A 67 -6.18 -3.35 4.64
C ALA A 67 -7.49 -2.76 4.12
N ARG A 68 -7.80 -1.51 4.46
CA ARG A 68 -8.98 -0.80 3.93
C ARG A 68 -8.90 -0.61 2.42
N ALA A 69 -7.74 -0.22 1.91
CA ALA A 69 -7.53 -0.08 0.47
C ALA A 69 -7.81 -1.39 -0.26
N ILE A 70 -7.33 -2.50 0.26
CA ILE A 70 -7.56 -3.83 -0.29
C ILE A 70 -9.06 -4.15 -0.34
N GLN A 71 -9.80 -3.83 0.71
CA GLN A 71 -11.24 -4.10 0.77
C GLN A 71 -12.02 -3.30 -0.29
N TYR A 72 -11.62 -2.06 -0.57
CA TYR A 72 -12.24 -1.28 -1.64
C TYR A 72 -11.92 -1.83 -3.02
N GLU A 73 -10.76 -2.42 -3.23
CA GLU A 73 -10.35 -2.97 -4.52
C GLU A 73 -10.93 -4.35 -4.83
N LYS A 74 -11.17 -5.19 -3.82
CA LYS A 74 -11.62 -6.57 -4.00
C LYS A 74 -12.86 -6.73 -4.88
N PRO A 75 -13.95 -5.96 -4.70
CA PRO A 75 -15.15 -6.10 -5.55
C PRO A 75 -14.90 -5.82 -7.02
N HIS A 76 -13.82 -5.12 -7.34
CA HIS A 76 -13.43 -4.72 -8.69
C HIS A 76 -12.31 -5.57 -9.27
N CYS A 77 -11.94 -6.66 -8.59
CA CYS A 77 -10.86 -7.56 -8.99
C CYS A 77 -9.53 -6.84 -9.23
N ARG A 78 -9.24 -5.84 -8.38
CA ARG A 78 -7.99 -5.10 -8.42
C ARG A 78 -7.04 -5.57 -7.34
N PHE A 79 -5.73 -5.47 -7.61
CA PHE A 79 -4.69 -6.06 -6.77
C PHE A 79 -3.58 -5.08 -6.39
N GLU A 80 -3.68 -3.82 -6.82
CA GLU A 80 -2.62 -2.82 -6.60
C GLU A 80 -2.33 -2.61 -5.11
N ALA A 81 -3.37 -2.48 -4.29
CA ALA A 81 -3.20 -2.28 -2.85
C ALA A 81 -2.49 -3.46 -2.19
N GLN A 82 -2.76 -4.69 -2.64
CA GLN A 82 -2.08 -5.88 -2.11
C GLN A 82 -0.58 -5.85 -2.47
N GLU A 83 -0.22 -5.44 -3.68
CA GLU A 83 1.17 -5.29 -4.07
C GLU A 83 1.87 -4.18 -3.27
N TYR A 84 1.20 -3.05 -3.04
CA TYR A 84 1.73 -1.97 -2.19
C TYR A 84 1.95 -2.45 -0.76
N LEU A 85 1.01 -3.22 -0.21
CA LEU A 85 1.17 -3.79 1.13
C LEU A 85 2.36 -4.75 1.19
N ALA A 86 2.53 -5.61 0.19
CA ALA A 86 3.68 -6.51 0.13
C ALA A 86 5.00 -5.73 0.11
N THR A 87 5.07 -4.65 -0.66
CA THR A 87 6.25 -3.77 -0.70
C THR A 87 6.51 -3.14 0.67
N TYR A 88 5.47 -2.64 1.32
CA TYR A 88 5.59 -2.04 2.65
C TYR A 88 6.06 -3.07 3.69
N LEU A 89 5.49 -4.26 3.69
CA LEU A 89 5.90 -5.34 4.60
C LEU A 89 7.37 -5.70 4.43
N LYS A 90 7.85 -5.72 3.20
CA LYS A 90 9.27 -5.92 2.92
C LYS A 90 10.11 -4.79 3.53
N GLN A 91 9.68 -3.54 3.40
CA GLN A 91 10.38 -2.37 3.94
C GLN A 91 10.49 -2.39 5.46
N ILE A 92 9.49 -2.92 6.16
CA ILE A 92 9.49 -3.02 7.63
C ILE A 92 10.04 -4.35 8.14
N ASP A 93 10.79 -5.07 7.30
CA ASP A 93 11.46 -6.33 7.62
C ASP A 93 10.48 -7.46 8.01
N ARG A 94 9.37 -7.55 7.28
CA ARG A 94 8.37 -8.63 7.40
C ARG A 94 8.19 -9.35 6.05
N PRO A 95 9.28 -9.91 5.47
CA PRO A 95 9.25 -10.46 4.11
C PRO A 95 8.40 -11.71 3.98
N ARG A 96 8.27 -12.52 5.04
CA ARG A 96 7.43 -13.74 5.00
C ARG A 96 5.95 -13.41 4.86
N GLU A 97 5.48 -12.33 5.48
CA GLU A 97 4.11 -11.86 5.32
C GLU A 97 3.89 -11.28 3.92
N ALA A 98 4.88 -10.56 3.39
CA ALA A 98 4.84 -10.08 2.00
C ALA A 98 4.74 -11.25 1.02
N LEU A 99 5.50 -12.33 1.24
CA LEU A 99 5.47 -13.52 0.42
C LEU A 99 4.09 -14.17 0.40
N LYS A 100 3.43 -14.26 1.55
CA LYS A 100 2.06 -14.82 1.64
C LYS A 100 1.07 -14.04 0.77
N ILE A 101 1.16 -12.70 0.77
CA ILE A 101 0.30 -11.86 -0.05
C ILE A 101 0.55 -12.13 -1.53
N LEU A 102 1.81 -12.14 -1.95
CA LEU A 102 2.16 -12.36 -3.36
C LEU A 102 1.80 -13.78 -3.83
N ASP A 103 2.00 -14.80 -3.01
CA ASP A 103 1.57 -16.17 -3.32
C ASP A 103 0.06 -16.25 -3.50
N SER A 104 -0.70 -15.55 -2.65
CA SER A 104 -2.15 -15.47 -2.75
C SER A 104 -2.58 -14.80 -4.07
N LEU A 105 -1.87 -13.75 -4.52
CA LEU A 105 -2.12 -13.10 -5.79
C LEU A 105 -1.89 -14.03 -6.97
N MET A 106 -0.84 -14.84 -6.94
CA MET A 106 -0.54 -15.81 -8.00
C MET A 106 -1.64 -16.86 -8.17
N ALA A 107 -2.37 -17.17 -7.10
CA ALA A 107 -3.49 -18.10 -7.15
C ALA A 107 -4.76 -17.47 -7.75
N SER A 108 -4.80 -16.16 -7.95
CA SER A 108 -5.97 -15.47 -8.48
C SER A 108 -6.15 -15.70 -9.99
N THR A 109 -7.38 -16.00 -10.40
CA THR A 109 -7.73 -16.17 -11.81
C THR A 109 -7.87 -14.84 -12.55
N HIS A 110 -7.89 -13.70 -11.83
CA HIS A 110 -8.08 -12.37 -12.40
C HIS A 110 -6.78 -11.66 -12.74
N LEU A 111 -5.63 -12.23 -12.37
CA LEU A 111 -4.33 -11.63 -12.64
C LEU A 111 -3.97 -11.81 -14.11
N SER A 112 -3.59 -10.72 -14.80
CA SER A 112 -3.11 -10.80 -16.18
C SER A 112 -1.77 -11.53 -16.27
N GLU A 113 -1.41 -12.01 -17.45
CA GLU A 113 -0.10 -12.67 -17.66
C GLU A 113 1.06 -11.73 -17.36
N ALA A 114 0.96 -10.45 -17.75
CA ALA A 114 1.99 -9.45 -17.44
C ALA A 114 2.12 -9.24 -15.93
N ASP A 115 1.00 -9.17 -15.20
CA ASP A 115 1.00 -9.04 -13.75
C ASP A 115 1.58 -10.28 -13.07
N LYS A 116 1.28 -11.47 -13.60
CA LYS A 116 1.86 -12.73 -13.09
C LYS A 116 3.37 -12.76 -13.19
N VAL A 117 3.93 -12.28 -14.31
CA VAL A 117 5.38 -12.18 -14.47
C VAL A 117 5.98 -11.27 -13.40
N ARG A 118 5.42 -10.08 -13.22
CA ARG A 118 5.91 -9.12 -12.21
C ARG A 118 5.82 -9.70 -10.79
N VAL A 119 4.68 -10.29 -10.44
CA VAL A 119 4.48 -10.87 -9.11
C VAL A 119 5.44 -12.04 -8.88
N ARG A 120 5.62 -12.90 -9.89
CA ARG A 120 6.56 -14.02 -9.80
C ARG A 120 7.98 -13.56 -9.54
N GLU A 121 8.42 -12.51 -10.23
CA GLU A 121 9.76 -11.94 -10.03
C GLU A 121 9.91 -11.41 -8.59
N ASN A 122 8.90 -10.72 -8.07
CA ASN A 122 8.92 -10.25 -6.70
C ASN A 122 8.97 -11.38 -5.68
N ILE A 123 8.25 -12.48 -5.94
CA ILE A 123 8.29 -13.69 -5.10
C ILE A 123 9.70 -14.28 -5.07
N GLU A 124 10.33 -14.41 -6.22
CA GLU A 124 11.69 -14.97 -6.31
C GLU A 124 12.70 -14.10 -5.56
N GLN A 125 12.61 -12.79 -5.68
CA GLN A 125 13.46 -11.85 -4.92
C GLN A 125 13.27 -12.00 -3.42
N LEU A 126 12.02 -12.11 -2.95
CA LEU A 126 11.72 -12.30 -1.52
C LEU A 126 12.27 -13.61 -0.99
N LYS A 127 12.14 -14.70 -1.75
CA LYS A 127 12.70 -16.00 -1.37
C LYS A 127 14.21 -15.96 -1.21
N VAL A 128 14.91 -15.26 -2.10
CA VAL A 128 16.34 -15.07 -2.00
C VAL A 128 16.68 -14.30 -0.71
N GLU A 129 15.97 -13.23 -0.41
CA GLU A 129 16.21 -12.44 0.80
C GLU A 129 15.93 -13.23 2.09
N ILE A 130 14.83 -13.97 2.12
CA ILE A 130 14.45 -14.79 3.28
C ILE A 130 15.50 -15.88 3.56
N ASN A 131 16.09 -16.44 2.51
CA ASN A 131 17.04 -17.53 2.61
C ASN A 131 18.51 -17.08 2.74
N LYS A 132 18.78 -15.76 2.75
CA LYS A 132 20.14 -15.26 2.96
C LYS A 132 20.60 -15.60 4.38
N PRO A 133 21.86 -16.04 4.55
CA PRO A 133 22.44 -16.22 5.86
C PRO A 133 22.44 -14.90 6.62
N VAL A 134 22.02 -14.95 7.89
CA VAL A 134 22.11 -13.78 8.77
C VAL A 134 23.57 -13.58 9.13
N TYR A 135 24.18 -12.50 8.62
CA TYR A 135 25.53 -12.13 9.01
C TYR A 135 25.51 -11.52 10.41
N ARG A 136 26.25 -12.14 11.33
CA ARG A 136 26.47 -11.59 12.66
C ARG A 136 27.89 -11.07 12.75
N ARG A 137 28.03 -9.80 13.11
CA ARG A 137 29.34 -9.22 13.34
C ARG A 137 30.02 -9.92 14.53
N PRO A 138 31.29 -10.28 14.42
CA PRO A 138 32.02 -10.82 15.56
C PRO A 138 31.96 -9.84 16.75
N GLY A 139 31.62 -10.34 17.95
CA GLY A 139 31.51 -9.53 19.15
C GLY A 139 30.24 -8.72 19.34
N ALA A 140 29.25 -8.89 18.45
CA ALA A 140 27.94 -8.25 18.60
C ALA A 140 27.01 -9.11 19.47
#